data_4d204aa442cbfc8cca8b71504a9f4ee1
#
_entry.id   4d204aa442cbfc8cca8b71504a9f4ee1
#
_cell.length_a   1.000
_cell.length_b   1.000
_cell.length_c   1.000
_cell.angle_alpha   90.00
_cell.angle_beta   90.00
_cell.angle_gamma   90.00
#
_symmetry.space_group_name_H-M   'P 1'
#
loop_
_entity.id
_entity.type
_entity.pdbx_description
1 polymer ?
#
loop_
_entity_poly.entity_id
_entity_poly.type
_entity_poly.pdbx_seq_one_letter_code
_entity_poly.pdbx_strand_id
1 'polypeptide(L)'
;NDSYGHNCGDIILRTLSEVITRTLPEHTVFARWGGEEFLILFAGNTENAKSILEDIRARIQEYSFRYSNKAIKITITIGLSDTDKSYNFSKMLIQADKNLIKGKQNGKNQVVTSDMQEVNNEA
;
A
#
# COMPACT_ATOMS: atom_id res chain seq x y z
N ASN A 1 4.81 -17.74 -4.84
CA ASN A 1 4.83 -18.04 -3.43
C ASN A 1 4.81 -19.54 -3.12
N ASP A 2 4.29 -20.30 -4.02
CA ASP A 2 4.23 -21.76 -3.83
C ASP A 2 5.62 -22.38 -3.66
N SER A 3 6.64 -21.76 -4.24
CA SER A 3 8.01 -22.22 -4.14
C SER A 3 8.56 -22.24 -2.72
N TYR A 4 8.02 -21.37 -1.86
CA TYR A 4 8.51 -21.19 -0.48
C TYR A 4 7.51 -21.62 0.57
N GLY A 5 6.24 -21.83 0.17
CA GLY A 5 5.19 -22.29 1.07
C GLY A 5 4.61 -21.18 1.96
N HIS A 6 3.68 -21.60 2.79
CA HIS A 6 2.95 -20.69 3.67
C HIS A 6 3.82 -20.03 4.73
N ASN A 7 4.79 -20.76 5.27
CA ASN A 7 5.66 -20.21 6.32
C ASN A 7 6.45 -19.03 5.82
N CYS A 8 6.95 -19.10 4.59
CA CYS A 8 7.69 -18.00 3.98
C CYS A 8 6.79 -16.78 3.81
N GLY A 9 5.58 -16.98 3.27
CA GLY A 9 4.63 -15.91 3.09
C GLY A 9 4.29 -15.21 4.39
N ASP A 10 4.06 -15.97 5.45
CA ASP A 10 3.73 -15.41 6.75
C ASP A 10 4.88 -14.60 7.33
N ILE A 11 6.10 -15.08 7.19
CA ILE A 11 7.27 -14.38 7.70
C ILE A 11 7.48 -13.07 6.92
N ILE A 12 7.35 -13.12 5.61
CA ILE A 12 7.50 -11.93 4.78
C ILE A 12 6.42 -10.90 5.12
N LEU A 13 5.17 -11.31 5.26
CA LEU A 13 4.09 -10.40 5.62
C LEU A 13 4.30 -9.77 7.00
N ARG A 14 4.83 -10.53 7.95
CA ARG A 14 5.14 -10.01 9.28
C ARG A 14 6.25 -8.96 9.20
N THR A 15 7.31 -9.26 8.48
CA THR A 15 8.42 -8.32 8.31
C THR A 15 7.97 -7.06 7.58
N LEU A 16 7.15 -7.24 6.54
CA LEU A 16 6.57 -6.14 5.80
C LEU A 16 5.76 -5.22 6.72
N SER A 17 4.91 -5.82 7.57
CA SER A 17 4.11 -5.06 8.53
C SER A 17 5.00 -4.26 9.48
N GLU A 18 6.09 -4.84 9.95
CA GLU A 18 7.02 -4.16 10.84
C GLU A 18 7.69 -2.97 10.15
N VAL A 19 8.13 -3.15 8.92
CA VAL A 19 8.77 -2.08 8.15
C VAL A 19 7.79 -0.92 7.94
N ILE A 20 6.57 -1.24 7.54
CA ILE A 20 5.54 -0.22 7.31
C ILE A 20 5.21 0.51 8.60
N THR A 21 5.00 -0.21 9.69
CA THR A 21 4.64 0.37 10.97
C THR A 21 5.70 1.35 11.47
N ARG A 22 6.97 1.02 11.29
CA ARG A 22 8.06 1.90 11.71
C ARG A 22 8.11 3.21 10.93
N THR A 23 7.61 3.19 9.71
CA THR A 23 7.67 4.35 8.81
C THR A 23 6.46 5.25 8.95
N LEU A 24 5.33 4.70 9.40
CA LEU A 24 4.09 5.46 9.50
C LEU A 24 4.15 6.48 10.65
N PRO A 25 3.60 7.69 10.44
CA PRO A 25 3.54 8.68 11.50
C PRO A 25 2.55 8.28 12.60
N GLU A 26 2.63 8.98 13.74
CA GLU A 26 1.68 8.79 14.81
C GLU A 26 0.26 9.07 14.33
N HIS A 27 -0.70 8.48 15.00
CA HIS A 27 -2.13 8.65 14.71
C HIS A 27 -2.55 8.08 13.35
N THR A 28 -1.74 7.16 12.82
CA THR A 28 -2.08 6.42 11.61
C THR A 28 -2.57 5.04 12.02
N VAL A 29 -3.68 4.62 11.46
CA VAL A 29 -4.20 3.27 11.71
C VAL A 29 -3.72 2.36 10.60
N PHE A 30 -3.11 1.25 10.98
CA PHE A 30 -2.61 0.26 10.05
C PHE A 30 -3.17 -1.10 10.45
N ALA A 31 -3.85 -1.76 9.52
CA ALA A 31 -4.50 -3.02 9.80
C ALA A 31 -4.38 -3.95 8.61
N ARG A 32 -4.32 -5.24 8.89
CA ARG A 32 -4.42 -6.23 7.84
C ARG A 32 -5.89 -6.38 7.48
N TRP A 33 -6.20 -6.09 6.23
CA TRP A 33 -7.59 -6.09 5.77
C TRP A 33 -8.07 -7.48 5.40
N GLY A 34 -7.21 -8.25 4.77
CA GLY A 34 -7.51 -9.63 4.43
C GLY A 34 -6.45 -10.18 3.48
N GLY A 35 -6.15 -11.47 3.59
CA GLY A 35 -5.17 -12.10 2.73
C GLY A 35 -3.85 -11.35 2.71
N GLU A 36 -3.52 -10.77 1.58
CA GLU A 36 -2.29 -10.02 1.37
C GLU A 36 -2.54 -8.51 1.36
N GLU A 37 -3.74 -8.07 1.71
CA GLU A 37 -4.12 -6.66 1.67
C GLU A 37 -4.07 -6.02 3.04
N PHE A 38 -3.64 -4.76 3.06
CA PHE A 38 -3.58 -3.93 4.25
C PHE A 38 -4.36 -2.65 4.04
N LEU A 39 -4.81 -2.08 5.14
CA LEU A 39 -5.53 -0.82 5.13
C LEU A 39 -4.78 0.18 6.00
N ILE A 40 -4.61 1.40 5.48
CA ILE A 40 -3.97 2.48 6.23
C ILE A 40 -4.91 3.67 6.23
N LEU A 41 -5.18 4.22 7.42
CA LEU A 41 -5.97 5.43 7.56
C LEU A 41 -5.08 6.55 8.06
N PHE A 42 -4.97 7.59 7.26
CA PHE A 42 -4.16 8.77 7.59
C PHE A 42 -5.03 9.91 8.10
N ALA A 43 -4.50 10.63 9.09
CA ALA A 43 -5.02 11.94 9.44
C ALA A 43 -4.18 12.98 8.69
N GLY A 44 -4.83 13.89 7.97
CA GLY A 44 -4.12 14.92 7.23
C GLY A 44 -4.50 14.96 5.76
N ASN A 45 -3.69 15.65 4.97
CA ASN A 45 -4.02 15.82 3.57
C ASN A 45 -3.45 14.70 2.69
N THR A 46 -4.02 14.56 1.51
CA THR A 46 -3.70 13.49 0.57
C THR A 46 -2.27 13.60 0.04
N GLU A 47 -1.79 14.81 -0.21
CA GLU A 47 -0.42 15.00 -0.71
C GLU A 47 0.61 14.48 0.28
N ASN A 48 0.39 14.77 1.55
CA ASN A 48 1.28 14.30 2.59
C ASN A 48 1.25 12.77 2.71
N ALA A 49 0.05 12.21 2.66
CA ALA A 49 -0.12 10.76 2.68
C ALA A 49 0.57 10.11 1.48
N LYS A 50 0.42 10.70 0.29
CA LYS A 50 1.05 10.19 -0.90
C LYS A 50 2.57 10.17 -0.78
N SER A 51 3.15 11.24 -0.24
CA SER A 51 4.59 11.33 -0.05
C SER A 51 5.10 10.25 0.90
N ILE A 52 4.37 10.02 2.00
CA ILE A 52 4.73 8.99 2.97
C ILE A 52 4.63 7.60 2.34
N LEU A 53 3.56 7.36 1.58
CA LEU A 53 3.35 6.06 0.94
C LEU A 53 4.38 5.78 -0.16
N GLU A 54 4.78 6.81 -0.90
CA GLU A 54 5.85 6.65 -1.89
C GLU A 54 7.18 6.30 -1.22
N ASP A 55 7.45 6.90 -0.08
CA ASP A 55 8.64 6.59 0.69
C ASP A 55 8.61 5.13 1.17
N ILE A 56 7.46 4.71 1.69
CA ILE A 56 7.29 3.32 2.12
C ILE A 56 7.47 2.35 0.96
N ARG A 57 6.85 2.64 -0.17
CA ARG A 57 6.98 1.80 -1.36
C ARG A 57 8.43 1.64 -1.78
N ALA A 58 9.17 2.75 -1.81
CA ALA A 58 10.57 2.72 -2.19
C ALA A 58 11.41 1.93 -1.20
N ARG A 59 11.14 2.08 0.09
CA ARG A 59 11.87 1.33 1.14
C ARG A 59 11.62 -0.16 1.01
N ILE A 60 10.38 -0.55 0.76
CA ILE A 60 10.03 -1.97 0.59
C ILE A 60 10.76 -2.53 -0.64
N GLN A 61 10.78 -1.80 -1.74
CA GLN A 61 11.45 -2.24 -2.95
C GLN A 61 12.94 -2.50 -2.73
N GLU A 62 13.58 -1.66 -1.91
CA GLU A 62 15.02 -1.78 -1.64
C GLU A 62 15.33 -2.78 -0.53
N TYR A 63 14.34 -3.15 0.26
CA TYR A 63 14.57 -4.02 1.40
C TYR A 63 14.83 -5.45 0.96
N SER A 64 15.80 -6.11 1.58
CA SER A 64 16.07 -7.52 1.35
C SER A 64 15.39 -8.34 2.43
N PHE A 65 14.26 -8.94 2.09
CA PHE A 65 13.57 -9.85 3.00
C PHE A 65 14.34 -11.16 3.02
N ARG A 66 14.41 -11.78 4.19
CA ARG A 66 15.18 -12.99 4.35
C ARG A 66 14.32 -14.16 4.77
N TYR A 67 14.53 -15.28 4.09
CA TYR A 67 13.92 -16.55 4.47
C TYR A 67 14.88 -17.67 4.12
N SER A 68 15.23 -18.51 5.09
CA SER A 68 16.12 -19.68 4.89
C SER A 68 17.40 -19.29 4.15
N ASN A 69 18.05 -18.22 4.60
CA ASN A 69 19.30 -17.70 4.04
C ASN A 69 19.20 -17.17 2.62
N LYS A 70 18.00 -17.01 2.10
CA LYS A 70 17.79 -16.43 0.79
C LYS A 70 17.26 -15.00 0.94
N ALA A 71 17.74 -14.11 0.05
CA ALA A 71 17.21 -12.77 -0.03
C ALA A 71 16.03 -12.78 -1.00
N ILE A 72 14.91 -12.21 -0.57
CA ILE A 72 13.70 -12.14 -1.38
C ILE A 72 13.34 -10.68 -1.57
N LYS A 73 13.12 -10.27 -2.82
CA LYS A 73 12.69 -8.92 -3.15
C LYS A 73 11.20 -8.91 -3.42
N ILE A 74 10.52 -7.95 -2.84
CA ILE A 74 9.08 -7.76 -3.10
C ILE A 74 8.82 -6.29 -3.38
N THR A 75 7.68 -6.03 -3.98
CA THR A 75 7.18 -4.68 -4.17
C THR A 75 5.75 -4.62 -3.68
N ILE A 76 5.27 -3.41 -3.43
CA ILE A 76 3.88 -3.19 -3.04
C ILE A 76 3.22 -2.21 -3.99
N THR A 77 1.91 -2.36 -4.13
CA THR A 77 1.09 -1.45 -4.93
C THR A 77 0.06 -0.85 -3.98
N ILE A 78 -0.14 0.44 -4.09
CA ILE A 78 -0.99 1.17 -3.15
C ILE A 78 -2.03 1.98 -3.91
N GLY A 79 -3.29 1.84 -3.50
CA GLY A 79 -4.35 2.71 -3.96
C GLY A 79 -4.69 3.69 -2.85
N LEU A 80 -4.65 4.96 -3.14
CA LEU A 80 -4.92 6.02 -2.18
C LEU A 80 -6.17 6.79 -2.59
N SER A 81 -7.08 7.00 -1.65
CA SER A 81 -8.24 7.85 -1.88
C SER A 81 -8.29 8.93 -0.81
N ASP A 82 -8.91 10.04 -1.16
CA ASP A 82 -9.13 11.13 -0.25
C ASP A 82 -10.54 11.04 0.35
N THR A 83 -10.77 11.75 1.43
CA THR A 83 -12.11 11.90 1.96
C THR A 83 -12.90 12.80 1.02
N ASP A 84 -14.14 12.45 0.77
CA ASP A 84 -15.05 13.39 0.12
C ASP A 84 -15.70 14.25 1.19
N LYS A 85 -16.57 15.17 0.75
CA LYS A 85 -17.21 16.10 1.66
C LYS A 85 -18.14 15.42 2.66
N SER A 86 -18.59 14.21 2.35
CA SER A 86 -19.48 13.46 3.22
C SER A 86 -18.74 12.61 4.25
N TYR A 87 -17.44 12.46 4.10
CA TYR A 87 -16.60 11.59 4.94
C TYR A 87 -17.13 10.17 4.99
N ASN A 88 -17.61 9.68 3.86
CA ASN A 88 -18.19 8.34 3.78
C ASN A 88 -17.09 7.30 3.62
N PHE A 89 -16.87 6.52 4.66
CA PHE A 89 -15.81 5.51 4.67
C PHE A 89 -15.97 4.49 3.54
N SER A 90 -17.20 4.04 3.29
CA SER A 90 -17.45 3.06 2.24
C SER A 90 -17.04 3.58 0.87
N LYS A 91 -17.33 4.85 0.58
CA LYS A 91 -16.95 5.46 -0.69
C LYS A 91 -15.44 5.61 -0.80
N MET A 92 -14.79 5.99 0.29
CA MET A 92 -13.34 6.12 0.34
C MET A 92 -12.68 4.77 0.06
N LEU A 93 -13.18 3.72 0.68
CA LEU A 93 -12.64 2.38 0.53
C LEU A 93 -12.81 1.88 -0.91
N ILE A 94 -13.99 2.10 -1.50
CA ILE A 94 -14.25 1.71 -2.88
C ILE A 94 -13.29 2.42 -3.82
N GLN A 95 -13.07 3.72 -3.61
CA GLN A 95 -12.19 4.49 -4.47
C GLN A 95 -10.72 4.03 -4.33
N ALA A 96 -10.29 3.78 -3.10
CA ALA A 96 -8.94 3.26 -2.87
C ALA A 96 -8.74 1.90 -3.55
N ASP A 97 -9.77 1.05 -3.49
CA ASP A 97 -9.71 -0.25 -4.14
C ASP A 97 -9.62 -0.12 -5.66
N LYS A 98 -10.39 0.79 -6.25
CA LYS A 98 -10.31 1.06 -7.68
C LYS A 98 -8.91 1.54 -8.07
N ASN A 99 -8.33 2.41 -7.27
CA ASN A 99 -6.98 2.92 -7.52
C ASN A 99 -5.95 1.80 -7.39
N LEU A 100 -6.14 0.90 -6.43
CA LEU A 100 -5.28 -0.25 -6.25
C LEU A 100 -5.32 -1.18 -7.47
N ILE A 101 -6.52 -1.47 -7.96
CA ILE A 101 -6.70 -2.30 -9.14
C ILE A 101 -6.00 -1.66 -10.34
N LYS A 102 -6.15 -0.35 -10.49
CA LYS A 102 -5.51 0.38 -11.57
C LYS A 102 -3.99 0.26 -11.50
N GLY A 103 -3.43 0.39 -10.30
CA GLY A 103 -2.00 0.24 -10.12
C GLY A 103 -1.51 -1.16 -10.46
N LYS A 104 -2.27 -2.17 -10.08
CA LYS A 104 -1.92 -3.56 -10.42
C LYS A 104 -1.96 -3.81 -11.93
N GLN A 105 -2.91 -3.18 -12.62
CA GLN A 105 -3.02 -3.29 -14.07
C GLN A 105 -1.92 -2.53 -14.80
N ASN A 106 -1.41 -1.46 -14.20
CA ASN A 106 -0.41 -0.59 -14.81
C ASN A 106 1.02 -0.96 -14.45
N GLY A 107 1.25 -2.17 -13.99
CA GLY A 107 2.62 -2.66 -13.77
C GLY A 107 2.99 -2.84 -12.31
N LYS A 108 2.07 -2.63 -11.38
CA LYS A 108 2.33 -2.79 -9.95
C LYS A 108 3.40 -1.82 -9.45
N ASN A 109 3.84 -1.98 -8.21
CA ASN A 109 4.94 -1.20 -7.62
C ASN A 109 4.77 0.30 -7.82
N GLN A 110 3.64 0.83 -7.37
CA GLN A 110 3.31 2.25 -7.54
C GLN A 110 2.21 2.67 -6.58
N VAL A 111 2.09 3.97 -6.37
CA VAL A 111 0.98 4.56 -5.63
C VAL A 111 0.07 5.25 -6.64
N VAL A 112 -1.21 4.90 -6.63
CA VAL A 112 -2.20 5.49 -7.53
C VAL A 112 -3.18 6.30 -6.71
N THR A 113 -3.43 7.54 -7.13
CA THR A 113 -4.36 8.45 -6.46
C THR A 113 -5.49 8.84 -7.40
N SER A 114 -6.58 9.33 -6.82
CA SER A 114 -7.73 9.79 -7.59
C SER A 114 -7.40 11.00 -8.47
N ASP A 115 -6.50 11.86 -8.01
CA ASP A 115 -6.08 13.03 -8.78
C ASP A 115 -5.49 12.64 -10.12
N MET A 116 -4.72 11.56 -10.14
CA MET A 116 -4.14 11.06 -11.38
C MET A 116 -5.22 10.59 -12.36
N GLN A 117 -6.30 10.01 -11.85
CA GLN A 117 -7.43 9.60 -12.68
C GLN A 117 -8.17 10.78 -13.26
N GLU A 118 -8.40 11.82 -12.46
CA GLU A 118 -9.11 13.00 -12.93
C GLU A 118 -8.36 13.70 -14.05
N VAL A 119 -7.05 13.83 -13.92
CA VAL A 119 -6.22 14.42 -14.96
C VAL A 119 -6.33 13.61 -16.25
N ASN A 120 -6.29 12.30 -16.16
CA ASN A 120 -6.38 11.43 -17.33
C ASN A 120 -7.76 11.54 -18.00
N ASN A 121 -8.81 11.68 -17.21
CA ASN A 121 -10.16 11.80 -17.75
C ASN A 121 -10.40 13.12 -18.47
N GLU A 122 -9.75 14.17 -18.03
CA GLU A 122 -9.87 15.48 -18.67
C GLU A 122 -9.04 15.58 -19.95
N ALA A 123 -8.03 14.79 -20.03
CA ALA A 123 -7.18 14.78 -21.21
C ALA A 123 -7.83 14.02 -22.36
#